data_cdd24a5c54622e05a0733d0a5605c375
#
_entry.id   cdd24a5c54622e05a0733d0a5605c375
#
_cell.length_a   1.000
_cell.length_b   1.000
_cell.length_c   1.000
_cell.angle_alpha   90.00
_cell.angle_beta   90.00
_cell.angle_gamma   90.00
#
_symmetry.space_group_name_H-M   'P 1'
#
loop_
_entity.id
_entity.type
_entity.pdbx_description
1 polymer ?
#
loop_
_entity_poly.entity_id
_entity_poly.type
_entity_poly.pdbx_seq_one_letter_code
_entity_poly.pdbx_strand_id
1 'polypeptide(L)'
;EAGCRAPISIDTRKASVAQSALKAGARLLNDVSALTFDPESMSVAGEFIAKGGAVCLMHALGDPKTMQDDPRYDDVVLDIYDYLERRVAACEAAGLVRDCLIVDPGIGFGKTLAHNVALLRSLSLFQGLGCPVLLGASRKRFVGTLTEEPEALRRAPGSVAVALMGAVQGAQILRVHDVRETAQALRMQHALRHGRFD
;
A
#
# COMPACT_ATOMS: atom_id res chain seq x y z
N GLU A 1 -16.51 18.78 -13.12
CA GLU A 1 -15.44 17.97 -13.77
C GLU A 1 -14.14 18.74 -13.68
N ALA A 2 -13.46 18.67 -12.54
CA ALA A 2 -12.09 19.14 -12.46
C ALA A 2 -11.24 18.16 -13.28
N GLY A 3 -10.64 18.61 -14.39
CA GLY A 3 -9.90 17.78 -15.33
C GLY A 3 -8.59 17.20 -14.74
N CYS A 4 -8.70 16.37 -13.71
CA CYS A 4 -7.60 15.58 -13.18
C CYS A 4 -7.24 14.49 -14.20
N ARG A 5 -6.06 14.59 -14.80
CA ARG A 5 -5.56 13.57 -15.74
C ARG A 5 -4.90 12.37 -15.05
N ALA A 6 -4.60 12.50 -13.76
CA ALA A 6 -4.00 11.41 -13.00
C ALA A 6 -5.05 10.34 -12.64
N PRO A 7 -4.68 9.06 -12.61
CA PRO A 7 -5.54 8.02 -12.08
C PRO A 7 -5.94 8.31 -10.63
N ILE A 8 -7.23 8.17 -10.31
CA ILE A 8 -7.75 8.41 -8.97
C ILE A 8 -7.86 7.08 -8.23
N SER A 9 -7.28 7.03 -7.03
CA SER A 9 -7.45 5.92 -6.08
C SER A 9 -8.54 6.24 -5.08
N ILE A 10 -9.45 5.29 -4.84
CA ILE A 10 -10.44 5.33 -3.76
C ILE A 10 -10.02 4.40 -2.63
N ASP A 11 -9.97 4.93 -1.41
CA ASP A 11 -9.68 4.18 -0.19
C ASP A 11 -10.99 3.82 0.52
N THR A 12 -11.41 2.58 0.39
CA THR A 12 -12.64 2.08 1.01
C THR A 12 -12.66 0.56 1.08
N ARG A 13 -13.31 0.02 2.14
CA ARG A 13 -13.66 -1.40 2.27
C ARG A 13 -15.14 -1.68 2.01
N LYS A 14 -15.94 -0.65 1.63
CA LYS A 14 -17.35 -0.78 1.33
C LYS A 14 -17.58 -0.85 -0.17
N ALA A 15 -18.15 -1.93 -0.66
CA ALA A 15 -18.41 -2.16 -2.08
C ALA A 15 -19.28 -1.06 -2.70
N SER A 16 -20.31 -0.58 -2.00
CA SER A 16 -21.19 0.50 -2.50
C SER A 16 -20.46 1.82 -2.74
N VAL A 17 -19.48 2.16 -1.86
CA VAL A 17 -18.64 3.35 -2.02
C VAL A 17 -17.67 3.16 -3.18
N ALA A 18 -17.03 1.98 -3.27
CA ALA A 18 -16.15 1.63 -4.38
C ALA A 18 -16.87 1.73 -5.72
N GLN A 19 -18.08 1.16 -5.84
CA GLN A 19 -18.88 1.21 -7.07
C GLN A 19 -19.23 2.64 -7.46
N SER A 20 -19.61 3.48 -6.49
CA SER A 20 -19.90 4.91 -6.74
C SER A 20 -18.67 5.66 -7.25
N ALA A 21 -17.49 5.38 -6.65
CA ALA A 21 -16.22 5.98 -7.07
C ALA A 21 -15.81 5.50 -8.48
N LEU A 22 -16.02 4.21 -8.81
CA LEU A 22 -15.75 3.66 -10.14
C LEU A 22 -16.62 4.34 -11.21
N LYS A 23 -17.90 4.57 -10.93
CA LYS A 23 -18.81 5.33 -11.81
C LYS A 23 -18.34 6.78 -11.99
N ALA A 24 -17.74 7.38 -10.95
CA ALA A 24 -17.16 8.72 -10.99
C ALA A 24 -15.77 8.78 -11.66
N GLY A 25 -15.20 7.65 -12.10
CA GLY A 25 -13.95 7.59 -12.84
C GLY A 25 -12.72 7.18 -12.04
N ALA A 26 -12.86 6.71 -10.81
CA ALA A 26 -11.74 6.11 -10.06
C ALA A 26 -11.15 4.90 -10.82
N ARG A 27 -9.83 4.71 -10.73
CA ARG A 27 -9.10 3.65 -11.43
C ARG A 27 -8.39 2.68 -10.52
N LEU A 28 -8.19 3.01 -9.25
CA LEU A 28 -7.59 2.14 -8.26
C LEU A 28 -8.53 1.99 -7.07
N LEU A 29 -8.91 0.76 -6.75
CA LEU A 29 -9.56 0.42 -5.49
C LEU A 29 -8.48 0.06 -4.46
N ASN A 30 -8.32 0.87 -3.42
CA ASN A 30 -7.46 0.55 -2.29
C ASN A 30 -8.33 0.03 -1.14
N ASP A 31 -8.28 -1.29 -0.88
CA ASP A 31 -9.07 -1.92 0.16
C ASP A 31 -8.16 -2.43 1.29
N VAL A 32 -8.23 -1.76 2.44
CA VAL A 32 -7.45 -2.10 3.63
C VAL A 32 -7.81 -3.47 4.24
N SER A 33 -8.91 -4.08 3.81
CA SER A 33 -9.35 -5.41 4.22
C SER A 33 -9.01 -6.51 3.20
N ALA A 34 -8.34 -6.17 2.10
CA ALA A 34 -8.03 -7.11 1.02
C ALA A 34 -9.29 -7.85 0.50
N LEU A 35 -10.39 -7.12 0.31
CA LEU A 35 -11.69 -7.61 -0.19
C LEU A 35 -12.36 -8.65 0.72
N THR A 36 -12.16 -8.55 2.05
CA THR A 36 -12.78 -9.50 3.01
C THR A 36 -13.90 -8.88 3.85
N PHE A 37 -14.04 -7.57 3.85
CA PHE A 37 -14.99 -6.88 4.74
C PHE A 37 -16.43 -6.89 4.20
N ASP A 38 -16.61 -6.65 2.92
CA ASP A 38 -17.92 -6.55 2.28
C ASP A 38 -18.06 -7.71 1.29
N PRO A 39 -19.13 -8.51 1.33
CA PRO A 39 -19.30 -9.66 0.45
C PRO A 39 -19.33 -9.29 -1.04
N GLU A 40 -19.73 -8.06 -1.40
CA GLU A 40 -19.77 -7.60 -2.78
C GLU A 40 -18.40 -7.05 -3.25
N SER A 41 -17.40 -6.92 -2.37
CA SER A 41 -16.10 -6.32 -2.71
C SER A 41 -15.40 -7.03 -3.86
N MET A 42 -15.48 -8.37 -3.92
CA MET A 42 -14.85 -9.15 -4.98
C MET A 42 -15.47 -8.87 -6.35
N SER A 43 -16.80 -8.78 -6.41
CA SER A 43 -17.54 -8.44 -7.64
C SER A 43 -17.18 -7.03 -8.13
N VAL A 44 -17.19 -6.05 -7.23
CA VAL A 44 -16.83 -4.66 -7.55
C VAL A 44 -15.36 -4.53 -7.97
N ALA A 45 -14.45 -5.29 -7.36
CA ALA A 45 -13.05 -5.37 -7.79
C ALA A 45 -12.94 -5.85 -9.25
N GLY A 46 -13.72 -6.85 -9.65
CA GLY A 46 -13.83 -7.29 -11.04
C GLY A 46 -14.30 -6.18 -11.99
N GLU A 47 -15.26 -5.35 -11.57
CA GLU A 47 -15.71 -4.20 -12.36
C GLU A 47 -14.59 -3.14 -12.55
N PHE A 48 -13.74 -2.90 -11.52
CA PHE A 48 -12.58 -2.01 -11.66
C PHE A 48 -11.61 -2.53 -12.70
N ILE A 49 -11.28 -3.81 -12.66
CA ILE A 49 -10.35 -4.47 -13.59
C ILE A 49 -10.92 -4.46 -15.01
N ALA A 50 -12.20 -4.80 -15.19
CA ALA A 50 -12.86 -4.79 -16.50
C ALA A 50 -12.87 -3.39 -17.17
N LYS A 51 -12.77 -2.32 -16.37
CA LYS A 51 -12.65 -0.94 -16.86
C LYS A 51 -11.19 -0.45 -16.96
N GLY A 52 -10.22 -1.36 -16.93
CA GLY A 52 -8.79 -1.03 -17.02
C GLY A 52 -8.22 -0.41 -15.74
N GLY A 53 -8.84 -0.67 -14.60
CA GLY A 53 -8.35 -0.27 -13.28
C GLY A 53 -7.54 -1.37 -12.59
N ALA A 54 -7.14 -1.09 -11.34
CA ALA A 54 -6.39 -2.01 -10.49
C ALA A 54 -6.97 -2.06 -9.07
N VAL A 55 -6.58 -3.08 -8.31
CA VAL A 55 -7.05 -3.31 -6.94
C VAL A 55 -5.86 -3.53 -6.03
N CYS A 56 -5.80 -2.78 -4.92
CA CYS A 56 -4.77 -2.96 -3.89
C CYS A 56 -5.33 -3.77 -2.72
N LEU A 57 -4.65 -4.86 -2.43
CA LEU A 57 -4.92 -5.79 -1.34
C LEU A 57 -3.96 -5.47 -0.20
N MET A 58 -4.46 -4.92 0.92
CA MET A 58 -3.61 -4.58 2.06
C MET A 58 -3.81 -5.55 3.22
N HIS A 59 -2.71 -5.86 3.92
CA HIS A 59 -2.79 -6.56 5.20
C HIS A 59 -3.05 -5.60 6.36
N ALA A 60 -4.14 -5.85 7.09
CA ALA A 60 -4.42 -5.24 8.39
C ALA A 60 -4.81 -6.31 9.42
N LEU A 61 -4.33 -6.20 10.65
CA LEU A 61 -4.69 -7.12 11.73
C LEU A 61 -5.85 -6.53 12.54
N GLY A 62 -6.96 -7.27 12.62
CA GLY A 62 -8.08 -6.92 13.49
C GLY A 62 -8.89 -5.67 13.08
N ASP A 63 -9.64 -5.15 14.03
CA ASP A 63 -10.45 -3.94 13.86
C ASP A 63 -9.57 -2.68 13.98
N PRO A 64 -9.78 -1.65 13.17
CA PRO A 64 -9.01 -0.39 13.23
C PRO A 64 -8.95 0.28 14.60
N LYS A 65 -9.92 0.02 15.48
CA LYS A 65 -9.96 0.61 16.83
C LYS A 65 -9.08 -0.12 17.84
N THR A 66 -8.87 -1.43 17.66
CA THR A 66 -8.15 -2.29 18.62
C THR A 66 -6.88 -2.92 18.05
N MET A 67 -6.64 -2.78 16.75
CA MET A 67 -5.51 -3.42 16.04
C MET A 67 -4.11 -3.09 16.60
N GLN A 68 -3.98 -2.04 17.41
CA GLN A 68 -2.69 -1.60 17.98
C GLN A 68 -2.48 -2.09 19.43
N ASP A 69 -3.49 -2.70 20.07
CA ASP A 69 -3.44 -2.99 21.51
C ASP A 69 -2.45 -4.12 21.82
N ASP A 70 -2.44 -5.20 21.03
CA ASP A 70 -1.51 -6.33 21.21
C ASP A 70 -1.31 -7.10 19.89
N PRO A 71 -0.67 -6.52 18.88
CA PRO A 71 -0.47 -7.21 17.60
C PRO A 71 0.59 -8.32 17.75
N ARG A 72 0.18 -9.58 17.53
CA ARG A 72 1.04 -10.76 17.63
C ARG A 72 1.22 -11.43 16.28
N TYR A 73 2.45 -11.85 16.01
CA TYR A 73 2.89 -12.61 14.83
C TYR A 73 3.94 -13.63 15.29
N ASP A 74 3.97 -14.77 14.66
CA ASP A 74 5.06 -15.74 14.84
C ASP A 74 6.30 -15.23 14.11
N ASP A 75 6.16 -14.89 12.83
CA ASP A 75 7.09 -14.10 12.02
C ASP A 75 6.30 -13.09 11.19
N VAL A 76 6.40 -11.81 11.53
CA VAL A 76 5.59 -10.75 10.90
C VAL A 76 5.80 -10.66 9.39
N VAL A 77 6.98 -10.99 8.87
CA VAL A 77 7.27 -10.90 7.43
C VAL A 77 6.63 -12.07 6.71
N LEU A 78 6.81 -13.29 7.21
CA LEU A 78 6.27 -14.50 6.61
C LEU A 78 4.75 -14.57 6.78
N ASP A 79 4.22 -14.24 7.95
CA ASP A 79 2.76 -14.27 8.22
C ASP A 79 2.00 -13.34 7.26
N ILE A 80 2.57 -12.15 6.99
CA ILE A 80 1.96 -11.17 6.07
C ILE A 80 2.16 -11.59 4.61
N TYR A 81 3.31 -12.17 4.27
CA TYR A 81 3.54 -12.72 2.95
C TYR A 81 2.49 -13.80 2.63
N ASP A 82 2.33 -14.79 3.52
CA ASP A 82 1.38 -15.89 3.36
C ASP A 82 -0.08 -15.39 3.33
N TYR A 83 -0.39 -14.37 4.12
CA TYR A 83 -1.73 -13.74 4.06
C TYR A 83 -1.98 -13.15 2.68
N LEU A 84 -1.06 -12.34 2.16
CA LEU A 84 -1.22 -11.68 0.86
C LEU A 84 -1.23 -12.70 -0.28
N GLU A 85 -0.41 -13.76 -0.21
CA GLU A 85 -0.43 -14.86 -1.17
C GLU A 85 -1.82 -15.52 -1.23
N ARG A 86 -2.40 -15.88 -0.06
CA ARG A 86 -3.76 -16.43 0.00
C ARG A 86 -4.81 -15.46 -0.56
N ARG A 87 -4.64 -14.15 -0.34
CA ARG A 87 -5.57 -13.14 -0.88
C ARG A 87 -5.46 -13.02 -2.40
N VAL A 88 -4.24 -13.00 -2.95
CA VAL A 88 -4.01 -13.02 -4.40
C VAL A 88 -4.62 -14.28 -5.01
N ALA A 89 -4.35 -15.46 -4.45
CA ALA A 89 -4.92 -16.72 -4.94
C ALA A 89 -6.46 -16.72 -4.90
N ALA A 90 -7.08 -16.16 -3.86
CA ALA A 90 -8.53 -16.03 -3.79
C ALA A 90 -9.11 -15.09 -4.86
N CYS A 91 -8.41 -14.01 -5.18
CA CYS A 91 -8.78 -13.11 -6.27
C CYS A 91 -8.70 -13.81 -7.63
N GLU A 92 -7.62 -14.56 -7.90
CA GLU A 92 -7.47 -15.34 -9.13
C GLU A 92 -8.54 -16.42 -9.27
N ALA A 93 -8.85 -17.12 -8.18
CA ALA A 93 -9.93 -18.12 -8.16
C ALA A 93 -11.32 -17.49 -8.45
N ALA A 94 -11.50 -16.22 -8.13
CA ALA A 94 -12.69 -15.44 -8.48
C ALA A 94 -12.64 -14.83 -9.91
N GLY A 95 -11.58 -15.11 -10.68
CA GLY A 95 -11.41 -14.64 -12.05
C GLY A 95 -10.76 -13.26 -12.20
N LEU A 96 -10.18 -12.69 -11.14
CA LEU A 96 -9.44 -11.44 -11.24
C LEU A 96 -8.03 -11.71 -11.79
N VAL A 97 -7.54 -10.81 -12.66
CA VAL A 97 -6.23 -10.97 -13.31
C VAL A 97 -5.13 -10.44 -12.38
N ARG A 98 -4.09 -11.25 -12.12
CA ARG A 98 -2.97 -10.93 -11.21
C ARG A 98 -2.27 -9.62 -11.56
N ASP A 99 -2.06 -9.32 -12.83
CA ASP A 99 -1.41 -8.09 -13.30
C ASP A 99 -2.15 -6.81 -12.90
N CYS A 100 -3.42 -6.92 -12.50
CA CYS A 100 -4.24 -5.82 -12.00
C CYS A 100 -4.33 -5.79 -10.46
N LEU A 101 -3.67 -6.73 -9.77
CA LEU A 101 -3.61 -6.77 -8.31
C LEU A 101 -2.32 -6.11 -7.83
N ILE A 102 -2.45 -5.31 -6.77
CA ILE A 102 -1.36 -4.64 -6.07
C ILE A 102 -1.37 -5.16 -4.63
N VAL A 103 -0.22 -5.37 -4.03
CA VAL A 103 -0.11 -5.82 -2.63
C VAL A 103 0.51 -4.73 -1.76
N ASP A 104 -0.05 -4.53 -0.55
CA ASP A 104 0.48 -3.62 0.47
C ASP A 104 0.66 -4.38 1.79
N PRO A 105 1.87 -4.50 2.35
CA PRO A 105 2.11 -5.17 3.63
C PRO A 105 1.47 -4.44 4.82
N GLY A 106 0.89 -3.26 4.63
CA GLY A 106 0.10 -2.55 5.62
C GLY A 106 0.93 -2.01 6.80
N ILE A 107 2.00 -1.30 6.51
CA ILE A 107 2.82 -0.63 7.54
C ILE A 107 1.93 0.20 8.48
N GLY A 108 2.04 -0.02 9.79
CA GLY A 108 1.28 0.71 10.82
C GLY A 108 -0.16 0.22 11.06
N PHE A 109 -0.62 -0.85 10.40
CA PHE A 109 -1.93 -1.44 10.62
C PHE A 109 -1.80 -2.74 11.42
N GLY A 110 -2.04 -2.68 12.75
CA GLY A 110 -1.88 -3.81 13.66
C GLY A 110 -0.42 -4.29 13.74
N LYS A 111 0.52 -3.38 13.97
CA LYS A 111 1.96 -3.66 13.96
C LYS A 111 2.71 -2.81 14.99
N THR A 112 3.59 -3.44 15.76
CA THR A 112 4.52 -2.75 16.67
C THR A 112 5.58 -1.97 15.88
N LEU A 113 6.40 -1.18 16.56
CA LEU A 113 7.57 -0.53 15.96
C LEU A 113 8.51 -1.56 15.33
N ALA A 114 8.83 -2.63 16.06
CA ALA A 114 9.70 -3.70 15.58
C ALA A 114 9.14 -4.40 14.33
N HIS A 115 7.83 -4.69 14.31
CA HIS A 115 7.15 -5.29 13.15
C HIS A 115 7.24 -4.38 11.90
N ASN A 116 7.02 -3.08 12.06
CA ASN A 116 7.11 -2.12 10.94
C ASN A 116 8.54 -2.07 10.36
N VAL A 117 9.54 -2.05 11.24
CA VAL A 117 10.96 -2.04 10.81
C VAL A 117 11.34 -3.35 10.12
N ALA A 118 10.91 -4.51 10.64
CA ALA A 118 11.16 -5.82 10.02
C ALA A 118 10.58 -5.88 8.60
N LEU A 119 9.33 -5.46 8.42
CA LEU A 119 8.68 -5.42 7.10
C LEU A 119 9.39 -4.47 6.13
N LEU A 120 9.79 -3.28 6.58
CA LEU A 120 10.51 -2.32 5.75
C LEU A 120 11.89 -2.84 5.34
N ARG A 121 12.58 -3.59 6.21
CA ARG A 121 13.88 -4.22 5.89
C ARG A 121 13.75 -5.37 4.89
N SER A 122 12.60 -6.03 4.83
CA SER A 122 12.34 -7.20 4.01
C SER A 122 11.33 -6.93 2.89
N LEU A 123 11.11 -5.66 2.52
CA LEU A 123 10.07 -5.27 1.57
C LEU A 123 10.22 -5.95 0.20
N SER A 124 11.47 -6.18 -0.24
CA SER A 124 11.76 -6.86 -1.50
C SER A 124 11.23 -8.29 -1.57
N LEU A 125 11.00 -8.97 -0.43
CA LEU A 125 10.42 -10.31 -0.41
C LEU A 125 9.03 -10.33 -1.06
N PHE A 126 8.23 -9.28 -0.88
CA PHE A 126 6.87 -9.20 -1.42
C PHE A 126 6.81 -9.15 -2.95
N GLN A 127 7.94 -8.88 -3.64
CA GLN A 127 8.04 -9.03 -5.10
C GLN A 127 7.79 -10.49 -5.53
N GLY A 128 8.09 -11.47 -4.67
CA GLY A 128 7.84 -12.89 -4.92
C GLY A 128 6.37 -13.24 -5.14
N LEU A 129 5.43 -12.38 -4.72
CA LEU A 129 3.99 -12.53 -4.98
C LEU A 129 3.61 -12.28 -6.45
N GLY A 130 4.54 -11.77 -7.27
CA GLY A 130 4.27 -11.47 -8.69
C GLY A 130 3.26 -10.34 -8.91
N CYS A 131 3.05 -9.48 -7.92
CA CYS A 131 2.20 -8.30 -7.97
C CYS A 131 3.04 -7.04 -7.70
N PRO A 132 2.67 -5.87 -8.24
CA PRO A 132 3.25 -4.61 -7.80
C PRO A 132 3.08 -4.40 -6.30
N VAL A 133 4.14 -3.89 -5.65
CA VAL A 133 4.13 -3.60 -4.21
C VAL A 133 3.85 -2.12 -3.98
N LEU A 134 2.82 -1.82 -3.19
CA LEU A 134 2.53 -0.48 -2.69
C LEU A 134 3.09 -0.32 -1.28
N LEU A 135 3.79 0.79 -1.05
CA LEU A 135 4.28 1.17 0.26
C LEU A 135 3.61 2.47 0.74
N GLY A 136 2.79 2.36 1.79
CA GLY A 136 2.13 3.47 2.46
C GLY A 136 2.68 3.71 3.87
N ALA A 137 3.82 4.39 4.01
CA ALA A 137 4.51 4.58 5.29
C ALA A 137 4.59 6.05 5.76
N SER A 138 4.13 7.00 4.92
CA SER A 138 4.30 8.43 5.12
C SER A 138 3.62 8.94 6.40
N ARG A 139 4.35 9.73 7.19
CA ARG A 139 3.94 10.42 8.42
C ARG A 139 3.41 9.50 9.53
N LYS A 140 3.55 8.17 9.39
CA LYS A 140 3.07 7.19 10.36
C LYS A 140 3.82 7.30 11.71
N ARG A 141 3.19 6.78 12.76
CA ARG A 141 3.67 6.89 14.14
C ARG A 141 5.11 6.37 14.32
N PHE A 142 5.46 5.25 13.68
CA PHE A 142 6.79 4.66 13.76
C PHE A 142 7.89 5.62 13.26
N VAL A 143 7.61 6.44 12.23
CA VAL A 143 8.54 7.49 11.77
C VAL A 143 8.79 8.48 12.89
N GLY A 144 7.71 8.98 13.51
CA GLY A 144 7.84 9.93 14.62
C GLY A 144 8.60 9.35 15.81
N THR A 145 8.39 8.08 16.13
CA THR A 145 9.13 7.40 17.22
C THR A 145 10.62 7.32 16.93
N LEU A 146 11.01 6.94 15.69
CA LEU A 146 12.42 6.77 15.31
C LEU A 146 13.16 8.10 15.09
N THR A 147 12.45 9.15 14.73
CA THR A 147 13.03 10.47 14.46
C THR A 147 12.81 11.47 15.60
N GLU A 148 12.23 11.01 16.72
CA GLU A 148 11.87 11.86 17.87
C GLU A 148 10.97 13.06 17.49
N GLU A 149 10.15 12.87 16.41
CA GLU A 149 9.26 13.91 15.91
C GLU A 149 7.79 13.56 16.21
N PRO A 150 7.20 14.14 17.27
CA PRO A 150 5.81 13.85 17.65
C PRO A 150 4.80 14.41 16.65
N GLU A 151 5.14 15.52 15.96
CA GLU A 151 4.21 16.20 15.08
C GLU A 151 4.21 15.57 13.67
N ALA A 152 3.05 15.00 13.27
CA ALA A 152 2.93 14.28 12.02
C ALA A 152 3.30 15.11 10.78
N LEU A 153 2.97 16.41 10.78
CA LEU A 153 3.28 17.31 9.67
C LEU A 153 4.78 17.57 9.50
N ARG A 154 5.58 17.36 10.54
CA ARG A 154 7.05 17.53 10.50
C ARG A 154 7.80 16.26 10.15
N ARG A 155 7.12 15.11 9.98
CA ARG A 155 7.72 13.80 9.65
C ARG A 155 8.09 13.65 8.18
N ALA A 156 8.03 14.70 7.36
CA ALA A 156 8.36 14.63 5.94
C ALA A 156 9.77 14.08 5.66
N PRO A 157 10.86 14.53 6.34
CA PRO A 157 12.20 13.98 6.08
C PRO A 157 12.30 12.47 6.32
N GLY A 158 11.78 11.97 7.46
CA GLY A 158 11.75 10.54 7.76
C GLY A 158 10.87 9.76 6.79
N SER A 159 9.73 10.34 6.37
CA SER A 159 8.84 9.72 5.37
C SER A 159 9.50 9.58 4.01
N VAL A 160 10.26 10.59 3.57
CA VAL A 160 11.04 10.55 2.33
C VAL A 160 12.14 9.49 2.40
N ALA A 161 12.87 9.40 3.52
CA ALA A 161 13.90 8.38 3.71
C ALA A 161 13.33 6.95 3.57
N VAL A 162 12.16 6.69 4.18
CA VAL A 162 11.45 5.41 4.05
C VAL A 162 11.00 5.16 2.61
N ALA A 163 10.48 6.18 1.92
CA ALA A 163 10.07 6.07 0.52
C ALA A 163 11.24 5.71 -0.40
N LEU A 164 12.42 6.35 -0.23
CA LEU A 164 13.64 6.06 -0.97
C LEU A 164 14.10 4.61 -0.74
N MET A 165 14.10 4.15 0.53
CA MET A 165 14.43 2.76 0.86
C MET A 165 13.44 1.78 0.20
N GLY A 166 12.13 2.09 0.24
CA GLY A 166 11.12 1.27 -0.41
C GLY A 166 11.33 1.17 -1.93
N ALA A 167 11.66 2.27 -2.59
CA ALA A 167 11.96 2.29 -4.01
C ALA A 167 13.22 1.45 -4.36
N VAL A 168 14.26 1.48 -3.50
CA VAL A 168 15.45 0.62 -3.66
C VAL A 168 15.10 -0.86 -3.57
N GLN A 169 14.15 -1.22 -2.71
CA GLN A 169 13.68 -2.59 -2.53
C GLN A 169 12.60 -3.00 -3.53
N GLY A 170 12.28 -2.16 -4.51
CA GLY A 170 11.40 -2.49 -5.62
C GLY A 170 9.93 -2.13 -5.42
N ALA A 171 9.55 -1.33 -4.42
CA ALA A 171 8.19 -0.81 -4.36
C ALA A 171 7.89 0.03 -5.60
N GLN A 172 6.87 -0.37 -6.35
CA GLN A 172 6.48 0.31 -7.59
C GLN A 172 5.53 1.49 -7.32
N ILE A 173 4.83 1.46 -6.19
CA ILE A 173 3.88 2.50 -5.81
C ILE A 173 4.21 3.01 -4.41
N LEU A 174 4.39 4.32 -4.29
CA LEU A 174 4.64 4.99 -3.01
C LEU A 174 3.45 5.90 -2.68
N ARG A 175 2.72 5.57 -1.62
CA ARG A 175 1.59 6.37 -1.14
C ARG A 175 2.06 7.33 -0.07
N VAL A 176 2.16 8.62 -0.43
CA VAL A 176 2.78 9.65 0.40
C VAL A 176 1.91 10.89 0.55
N HIS A 177 2.12 11.66 1.63
CA HIS A 177 1.52 12.98 1.81
C HIS A 177 2.35 14.06 1.12
N ASP A 178 3.69 13.96 1.22
CA ASP A 178 4.66 14.95 0.74
C ASP A 178 5.13 14.58 -0.67
N VAL A 179 4.21 14.70 -1.65
CA VAL A 179 4.43 14.20 -3.03
C VAL A 179 5.60 14.93 -3.69
N ARG A 180 5.67 16.25 -3.56
CA ARG A 180 6.71 17.07 -4.18
C ARG A 180 8.10 16.69 -3.69
N GLU A 181 8.28 16.61 -2.39
CA GLU A 181 9.52 16.28 -1.69
C GLU A 181 9.96 14.87 -2.03
N THR A 182 9.03 13.93 -2.01
CA THR A 182 9.30 12.53 -2.36
C THR A 182 9.68 12.39 -3.83
N ALA A 183 9.00 13.07 -4.75
CA ALA A 183 9.31 13.03 -6.18
C ALA A 183 10.69 13.62 -6.47
N GLN A 184 11.07 14.73 -5.83
CA GLN A 184 12.42 15.31 -5.97
C GLN A 184 13.49 14.35 -5.47
N ALA A 185 13.27 13.72 -4.32
CA ALA A 185 14.21 12.78 -3.73
C ALA A 185 14.40 11.53 -4.61
N LEU A 186 13.30 11.00 -5.17
CA LEU A 186 13.35 9.86 -6.11
C LEU A 186 14.09 10.18 -7.40
N ARG A 187 13.89 11.37 -7.97
CA ARG A 187 14.66 11.82 -9.17
C ARG A 187 16.15 11.88 -8.87
N MET A 188 16.53 12.47 -7.72
CA MET A 188 17.93 12.53 -7.30
C MET A 188 18.51 11.14 -7.11
N GLN A 189 17.79 10.25 -6.42
CA GLN A 189 18.21 8.86 -6.23
C GLN A 189 18.38 8.12 -7.56
N HIS A 190 17.46 8.31 -8.51
CA HIS A 190 17.54 7.71 -9.83
C HIS A 190 18.78 8.19 -10.60
N ALA A 191 19.02 9.51 -10.62
CA ALA A 191 20.18 10.09 -11.27
C ALA A 191 21.50 9.56 -10.69
N LEU A 192 21.61 9.50 -9.36
CA LEU A 192 22.81 8.99 -8.66
C LEU A 192 23.04 7.49 -8.90
N ARG A 193 21.99 6.69 -9.03
CA ARG A 193 22.11 5.24 -9.25
C ARG A 193 22.38 4.86 -10.69
N HIS A 194 21.84 5.60 -11.64
CA HIS A 194 21.81 5.19 -13.06
C HIS A 194 22.58 6.15 -13.99
N GLY A 195 23.04 7.29 -13.48
CA GLY A 195 23.73 8.31 -14.29
C GLY A 195 22.83 8.92 -15.38
N ARG A 196 21.50 8.94 -15.16
CA ARG A 196 20.50 9.48 -16.10
C ARG A 196 19.83 10.70 -15.47
N PHE A 197 19.55 11.72 -16.31
CA PHE A 197 19.10 13.07 -15.87
C PHE A 197 17.78 13.50 -16.53
N ASP A 198 17.04 12.58 -17.12
CA ASP A 198 15.75 12.75 -17.80
C ASP A 198 14.52 12.54 -16.87
#